data_7bfaa9de86e64362a0d36f10a1187478
#
_entry.id   7bfaa9de86e64362a0d36f10a1187478
#
_cell.length_a   1.000
_cell.length_b   1.000
_cell.length_c   1.000
_cell.angle_alpha   90.00
_cell.angle_beta   90.00
_cell.angle_gamma   90.00
#
_symmetry.space_group_name_H-M   'P 1'
#
loop_
_entity.id
_entity.type
_entity.pdbx_description
1 polymer ?
#
loop_
_entity_poly.entity_id
_entity_poly.type
_entity_poly.pdbx_seq_one_letter_code
_entity_poly.pdbx_strand_id
1 'polypeptide(L)'
;VYTRSAYTNMLDYDRVAGKGYYFDTGTIVDSLNTLTSIYGEYTPSTDQAIFRDAVELVNPDFTMNTDYLVYNTRTKIAVYDGPTYIVSDSGHIESTRGVYDTDQDLGILLDRSIVYNTHGTVEGDSLLYDNRLKFAEAFGNMVLIDTVNQAILRGEYGYYDENKEYAFSTQHAWLTDYSKPDTLYLGADTLELITRKQEPKDIRITRA
;
A
#
# COMPACT_ATOMS: atom_id res chain seq x y z
N VAL A 1 -16.33 -4.23 -24.60
CA VAL A 1 -17.14 -3.02 -24.28
C VAL A 1 -17.10 -2.90 -22.75
N TYR A 2 -16.36 -1.94 -22.23
CA TYR A 2 -16.33 -1.69 -20.79
C TYR A 2 -17.63 -0.96 -20.40
N THR A 3 -18.47 -1.61 -19.61
CA THR A 3 -19.69 -1.01 -19.09
C THR A 3 -19.38 -0.35 -17.76
N ARG A 4 -19.53 0.97 -17.68
CA ARG A 4 -19.48 1.74 -16.45
C ARG A 4 -20.90 2.09 -16.05
N SER A 5 -21.21 1.93 -14.78
CA SER A 5 -22.53 2.22 -14.25
C SER A 5 -22.41 3.05 -12.99
N ALA A 6 -23.22 4.06 -12.85
CA ALA A 6 -23.34 4.86 -11.63
C ALA A 6 -24.75 4.68 -11.07
N TYR A 7 -24.86 4.48 -9.78
CA TYR A 7 -26.12 4.29 -9.06
C TYR A 7 -26.20 5.31 -7.92
N THR A 8 -27.24 6.12 -7.92
CA THR A 8 -27.52 7.08 -6.85
C THR A 8 -28.99 7.44 -6.88
N ASN A 9 -29.53 7.92 -5.75
CA ASN A 9 -30.90 8.43 -5.68
C ASN A 9 -31.05 9.81 -6.32
N MET A 10 -29.97 10.61 -6.32
CA MET A 10 -29.95 11.97 -6.87
C MET A 10 -28.68 12.16 -7.69
N LEU A 11 -28.83 12.25 -9.00
CA LEU A 11 -27.74 12.56 -9.93
C LEU A 11 -28.00 13.92 -10.58
N ASP A 12 -27.09 14.86 -10.37
CA ASP A 12 -27.06 16.12 -11.09
C ASP A 12 -26.07 16.05 -12.26
N TYR A 13 -26.40 16.70 -13.36
CA TYR A 13 -25.52 16.77 -14.51
C TYR A 13 -25.34 18.21 -15.01
N ASP A 14 -24.13 18.72 -14.88
CA ASP A 14 -23.74 20.01 -15.44
C ASP A 14 -23.34 19.83 -16.92
N ARG A 15 -24.21 20.31 -17.82
CA ARG A 15 -23.98 20.23 -19.26
C ARG A 15 -22.83 21.11 -19.76
N VAL A 16 -22.54 22.18 -19.05
CA VAL A 16 -21.48 23.14 -19.44
C VAL A 16 -20.13 22.57 -19.04
N ALA A 17 -20.02 22.06 -17.82
CA ALA A 17 -18.83 21.41 -17.33
C ALA A 17 -18.66 19.97 -17.85
N GLY A 18 -19.71 19.36 -18.37
CA GLY A 18 -19.71 17.97 -18.83
C GLY A 18 -19.48 16.98 -17.69
N LYS A 19 -20.06 17.26 -16.49
CA LYS A 19 -19.82 16.50 -15.26
C LYS A 19 -21.12 15.97 -14.68
N GLY A 20 -21.08 14.73 -14.20
CA GLY A 20 -22.13 14.17 -13.35
C GLY A 20 -21.68 14.13 -11.89
N TYR A 21 -22.56 14.42 -10.94
CA TYR A 21 -22.27 14.35 -9.51
C TYR A 21 -23.48 13.98 -8.67
N TYR A 22 -23.20 13.41 -7.50
CA TYR A 22 -24.20 13.07 -6.49
C TYR A 22 -23.75 13.55 -5.11
N PHE A 23 -24.73 13.78 -4.22
CA PHE A 23 -24.50 14.33 -2.88
C PHE A 23 -25.04 13.45 -1.74
N ASP A 24 -25.69 12.36 -2.06
CA ASP A 24 -26.35 11.50 -1.08
C ASP A 24 -26.12 10.04 -1.47
N THR A 25 -24.99 9.52 -1.06
CA THR A 25 -24.50 8.19 -1.31
C THR A 25 -24.71 7.69 -2.74
N GLY A 26 -23.63 7.38 -3.39
CA GLY A 26 -23.64 6.82 -4.73
C GLY A 26 -22.59 5.73 -4.88
N THR A 27 -22.78 4.91 -5.89
CA THR A 27 -21.87 3.81 -6.24
C THR A 27 -21.51 3.90 -7.71
N ILE A 28 -20.23 3.86 -8.02
CA ILE A 28 -19.72 3.72 -9.39
C ILE A 28 -19.12 2.33 -9.53
N VAL A 29 -19.57 1.60 -10.55
CA VAL A 29 -19.03 0.27 -10.90
C VAL A 29 -18.22 0.40 -12.18
N ASP A 30 -16.98 -0.04 -12.13
CA ASP A 30 -16.05 -0.04 -13.25
C ASP A 30 -15.31 -1.38 -13.33
N SER A 31 -15.61 -2.16 -14.34
CA SER A 31 -15.00 -3.48 -14.63
C SER A 31 -14.71 -4.37 -13.40
N LEU A 32 -13.65 -4.09 -12.66
CA LEU A 32 -13.22 -4.83 -11.46
C LEU A 32 -13.50 -4.07 -10.16
N ASN A 33 -13.72 -2.74 -10.22
CA ASN A 33 -13.82 -1.91 -9.05
C ASN A 33 -15.26 -1.44 -8.80
N THR A 34 -15.66 -1.46 -7.54
CA THR A 34 -16.88 -0.83 -7.04
C THR A 34 -16.47 0.27 -6.07
N LEU A 35 -16.85 1.51 -6.35
CA LEU A 35 -16.54 2.68 -5.52
C LEU A 35 -17.83 3.23 -4.95
N THR A 36 -17.89 3.38 -3.64
CA THR A 36 -19.02 3.96 -2.90
C THR A 36 -18.54 5.13 -2.07
N SER A 37 -19.36 6.21 -1.98
CA SER A 37 -19.04 7.39 -1.16
C SER A 37 -20.31 8.21 -0.91
N ILE A 38 -20.24 9.19 0.00
CA ILE A 38 -21.33 10.16 0.20
C ILE A 38 -21.39 11.15 -0.96
N TYR A 39 -20.24 11.72 -1.37
CA TYR A 39 -20.14 12.58 -2.54
C TYR A 39 -19.32 11.94 -3.65
N GLY A 40 -19.76 12.03 -4.87
CA GLY A 40 -19.02 11.62 -6.05
C GLY A 40 -19.23 12.53 -7.25
N GLU A 41 -18.17 12.72 -8.02
CA GLU A 41 -18.14 13.50 -9.25
C GLU A 41 -17.46 12.66 -10.35
N TYR A 42 -18.01 12.64 -11.55
CA TYR A 42 -17.39 11.97 -12.69
C TYR A 42 -17.34 12.89 -13.91
N THR A 43 -16.17 13.00 -14.50
CA THR A 43 -15.89 13.77 -15.72
C THR A 43 -15.56 12.83 -16.88
N PRO A 44 -16.50 12.49 -17.76
CA PRO A 44 -16.29 11.53 -18.85
C PRO A 44 -15.17 11.90 -19.81
N SER A 45 -14.93 13.20 -20.06
CA SER A 45 -13.90 13.67 -21.00
C SER A 45 -12.47 13.38 -20.54
N THR A 46 -12.26 13.19 -19.24
CA THR A 46 -10.96 12.91 -18.62
C THR A 46 -10.89 11.52 -17.99
N ASP A 47 -11.98 10.76 -18.01
CA ASP A 47 -12.16 9.49 -17.28
C ASP A 47 -11.87 9.61 -15.77
N GLN A 48 -11.99 10.82 -15.20
CA GLN A 48 -11.70 11.08 -13.80
C GLN A 48 -12.97 11.07 -12.95
N ALA A 49 -12.90 10.35 -11.84
CA ALA A 49 -13.90 10.38 -10.79
C ALA A 49 -13.25 10.87 -9.49
N ILE A 50 -14.00 11.70 -8.74
CA ILE A 50 -13.59 12.21 -7.43
C ILE A 50 -14.64 11.76 -6.42
N PHE A 51 -14.17 11.20 -5.31
CA PHE A 51 -15.01 10.69 -4.23
C PHE A 51 -14.62 11.35 -2.91
N ARG A 52 -15.61 11.64 -2.09
CA ARG A 52 -15.41 12.25 -0.77
C ARG A 52 -16.37 11.65 0.24
N ASP A 53 -15.89 11.63 1.47
CA ASP A 53 -16.61 11.21 2.67
C ASP A 53 -17.04 9.74 2.61
N ALA A 54 -16.49 8.95 3.51
CA ALA A 54 -16.73 7.52 3.63
C ALA A 54 -16.52 6.77 2.28
N VAL A 55 -15.37 7.01 1.64
CA VAL A 55 -15.03 6.38 0.37
C VAL A 55 -14.61 4.94 0.61
N GLU A 56 -15.28 4.02 -0.06
CA GLU A 56 -14.89 2.61 -0.12
C GLU A 56 -14.68 2.20 -1.58
N LEU A 57 -13.50 1.67 -1.88
CA LEU A 57 -13.17 1.03 -3.16
C LEU A 57 -13.01 -0.45 -2.91
N VAL A 58 -13.85 -1.26 -3.52
CA VAL A 58 -13.81 -2.72 -3.46
C VAL A 58 -13.30 -3.26 -4.79
N ASN A 59 -12.21 -4.01 -4.73
CA ASN A 59 -11.58 -4.75 -5.81
C ASN A 59 -11.59 -6.24 -5.44
N PRO A 60 -11.54 -7.21 -6.36
CA PRO A 60 -11.43 -8.63 -6.02
C PRO A 60 -10.26 -8.98 -5.08
N ASP A 61 -9.16 -8.24 -5.15
CA ASP A 61 -7.92 -8.52 -4.42
C ASP A 61 -7.80 -7.72 -3.12
N PHE A 62 -8.52 -6.58 -2.98
CA PHE A 62 -8.45 -5.72 -1.79
C PHE A 62 -9.68 -4.83 -1.61
N THR A 63 -9.81 -4.26 -0.42
CA THR A 63 -10.74 -3.16 -0.10
C THR A 63 -9.94 -1.96 0.42
N MET A 64 -10.18 -0.77 -0.16
CA MET A 64 -9.58 0.49 0.27
C MET A 64 -10.66 1.39 0.90
N ASN A 65 -10.39 1.89 2.09
CA ASN A 65 -11.23 2.87 2.80
C ASN A 65 -10.44 4.17 2.98
N THR A 66 -11.02 5.30 2.61
CA THR A 66 -10.40 6.64 2.72
C THR A 66 -11.48 7.73 2.78
N ASP A 67 -11.09 8.97 3.07
CA ASP A 67 -12.02 10.11 3.04
C ASP A 67 -11.99 10.88 1.72
N TYR A 68 -10.90 10.77 0.96
CA TYR A 68 -10.75 11.44 -0.33
C TYR A 68 -10.03 10.56 -1.33
N LEU A 69 -10.63 10.38 -2.50
CA LEU A 69 -10.07 9.57 -3.58
C LEU A 69 -10.30 10.24 -4.94
N VAL A 70 -9.25 10.33 -5.74
CA VAL A 70 -9.32 10.63 -7.17
C VAL A 70 -8.99 9.35 -7.92
N TYR A 71 -9.93 8.86 -8.71
CA TYR A 71 -9.77 7.62 -9.47
C TYR A 71 -9.87 7.87 -10.97
N ASN A 72 -8.91 7.39 -11.72
CA ASN A 72 -8.99 7.40 -13.17
C ASN A 72 -9.50 6.05 -13.68
N THR A 73 -10.70 6.03 -14.21
CA THR A 73 -11.39 4.81 -14.64
C THR A 73 -10.76 4.14 -15.87
N ARG A 74 -9.90 4.85 -16.62
CA ARG A 74 -9.17 4.31 -17.77
C ARG A 74 -7.85 3.68 -17.36
N THR A 75 -7.04 4.43 -16.59
CA THR A 75 -5.70 3.98 -16.17
C THR A 75 -5.72 3.11 -14.93
N LYS A 76 -6.86 3.03 -14.23
CA LYS A 76 -7.02 2.29 -12.96
C LYS A 76 -6.17 2.82 -11.81
N ILE A 77 -5.73 4.05 -11.91
CA ILE A 77 -4.94 4.72 -10.88
C ILE A 77 -5.86 5.41 -9.88
N ALA A 78 -5.69 5.10 -8.62
CA ALA A 78 -6.31 5.72 -7.46
C ALA A 78 -5.28 6.62 -6.75
N VAL A 79 -5.63 7.87 -6.50
CA VAL A 79 -4.83 8.82 -5.71
C VAL A 79 -5.65 9.18 -4.48
N TYR A 80 -5.13 8.93 -3.30
CA TYR A 80 -5.81 9.21 -2.04
C TYR A 80 -5.04 10.23 -1.21
N ASP A 81 -5.79 10.98 -0.40
CA ASP A 81 -5.28 11.99 0.53
C ASP A 81 -6.16 11.98 1.80
N GLY A 82 -5.56 11.65 2.92
CA GLY A 82 -6.21 11.40 4.20
C GLY A 82 -5.98 9.97 4.71
N PRO A 83 -6.37 9.69 5.96
CA PRO A 83 -6.22 8.36 6.56
C PRO A 83 -6.82 7.28 5.65
N THR A 84 -6.00 6.32 5.26
CA THR A 84 -6.35 5.29 4.28
C THR A 84 -5.93 3.92 4.78
N TYR A 85 -6.86 2.97 4.68
CA TYR A 85 -6.68 1.56 5.00
C TYR A 85 -6.93 0.74 3.75
N ILE A 86 -5.96 -0.10 3.36
CA ILE A 86 -6.09 -1.03 2.24
C ILE A 86 -5.95 -2.44 2.81
N VAL A 87 -6.99 -3.24 2.71
CA VAL A 87 -7.05 -4.59 3.31
C VAL A 87 -7.13 -5.63 2.22
N SER A 88 -6.26 -6.63 2.28
CA SER A 88 -6.24 -7.80 1.39
C SER A 88 -6.19 -9.10 2.21
N ASP A 89 -6.27 -10.25 1.55
CA ASP A 89 -6.13 -11.55 2.21
C ASP A 89 -4.74 -11.76 2.86
N SER A 90 -3.72 -11.07 2.36
CA SER A 90 -2.33 -11.21 2.82
C SER A 90 -1.91 -10.21 3.90
N GLY A 91 -2.75 -9.22 4.21
CA GLY A 91 -2.45 -8.19 5.21
C GLY A 91 -3.17 -6.88 4.94
N HIS A 92 -2.66 -5.81 5.51
CA HIS A 92 -3.24 -4.48 5.30
C HIS A 92 -2.17 -3.39 5.27
N ILE A 93 -2.54 -2.24 4.72
CA ILE A 93 -1.70 -1.05 4.61
C ILE A 93 -2.38 0.10 5.38
N GLU A 94 -1.59 0.82 6.17
CA GLU A 94 -1.95 2.09 6.77
C GLU A 94 -1.13 3.20 6.12
N SER A 95 -1.79 4.19 5.56
CA SER A 95 -1.15 5.31 4.85
C SER A 95 -2.02 6.56 4.94
N THR A 96 -1.45 7.73 4.66
CA THR A 96 -2.22 8.98 4.63
C THR A 96 -2.27 9.61 3.25
N ARG A 97 -1.32 9.30 2.40
CA ARG A 97 -1.27 9.82 1.03
C ARG A 97 -0.56 8.85 0.13
N GLY A 98 -1.11 8.63 -1.05
CA GLY A 98 -0.46 7.71 -1.98
C GLY A 98 -1.15 7.61 -3.33
N VAL A 99 -0.52 6.80 -4.15
CA VAL A 99 -0.99 6.41 -5.48
C VAL A 99 -1.07 4.89 -5.51
N TYR A 100 -2.18 4.35 -5.95
CA TYR A 100 -2.40 2.92 -6.03
C TYR A 100 -2.88 2.54 -7.43
N ASP A 101 -2.16 1.67 -8.09
CA ASP A 101 -2.59 1.02 -9.33
C ASP A 101 -3.45 -0.19 -8.97
N THR A 102 -4.77 -0.06 -9.16
CA THR A 102 -5.74 -1.11 -8.81
C THR A 102 -5.73 -2.28 -9.78
N ASP A 103 -5.12 -2.11 -10.96
CA ASP A 103 -4.96 -3.18 -11.95
C ASP A 103 -3.69 -4.00 -11.71
N GLN A 104 -2.62 -3.36 -11.26
CA GLN A 104 -1.35 -4.02 -10.97
C GLN A 104 -1.19 -4.43 -9.50
N ASP A 105 -2.05 -3.96 -8.60
CA ASP A 105 -1.96 -4.15 -7.15
C ASP A 105 -0.62 -3.61 -6.59
N LEU A 106 -0.26 -2.40 -7.07
CA LEU A 106 0.99 -1.71 -6.80
C LEU A 106 0.72 -0.36 -6.14
N GLY A 107 1.32 -0.14 -4.97
CA GLY A 107 1.21 1.10 -4.20
C GLY A 107 2.51 1.89 -4.15
N ILE A 108 2.42 3.21 -4.35
CA ILE A 108 3.42 4.19 -3.93
C ILE A 108 2.81 4.95 -2.77
N LEU A 109 3.25 4.62 -1.56
CA LEU A 109 2.76 5.19 -0.33
C LEU A 109 3.67 6.35 0.05
N LEU A 110 3.08 7.52 0.15
CA LEU A 110 3.76 8.75 0.52
C LEU A 110 3.48 9.05 1.99
N ASP A 111 4.37 9.80 2.63
CA ASP A 111 4.36 10.01 4.07
C ASP A 111 4.60 8.69 4.84
N ARG A 112 4.70 8.78 6.16
CA ARG A 112 4.94 7.60 7.01
C ARG A 112 3.83 6.58 6.82
N SER A 113 4.18 5.43 6.28
CA SER A 113 3.24 4.35 5.97
C SER A 113 3.73 3.03 6.53
N ILE A 114 2.79 2.11 6.76
CA ILE A 114 3.06 0.79 7.31
C ILE A 114 2.34 -0.25 6.46
N VAL A 115 3.08 -1.25 6.03
CA VAL A 115 2.54 -2.47 5.40
C VAL A 115 2.62 -3.60 6.41
N TYR A 116 1.49 -4.20 6.73
CA TYR A 116 1.36 -5.37 7.59
C TYR A 116 1.15 -6.61 6.73
N ASN A 117 1.88 -7.67 7.02
CA ASN A 117 1.67 -8.98 6.42
C ASN A 117 1.72 -10.08 7.49
N THR A 118 1.58 -11.34 7.09
CA THR A 118 1.60 -12.49 8.01
C THR A 118 2.94 -12.72 8.70
N HIS A 119 4.01 -12.14 8.20
CA HIS A 119 5.37 -12.29 8.74
C HIS A 119 5.83 -11.10 9.60
N GLY A 120 5.12 -9.98 9.53
CA GLY A 120 5.47 -8.79 10.29
C GLY A 120 5.06 -7.48 9.62
N THR A 121 5.88 -6.45 9.76
CA THR A 121 5.59 -5.11 9.22
C THR A 121 6.79 -4.51 8.50
N VAL A 122 6.51 -3.71 7.48
CA VAL A 122 7.49 -2.82 6.83
C VAL A 122 6.99 -1.39 6.95
N GLU A 123 7.83 -0.50 7.50
CA GLU A 123 7.54 0.92 7.67
C GLU A 123 8.59 1.78 6.96
N GLY A 124 8.21 2.95 6.50
CA GLY A 124 9.10 3.95 5.93
C GLY A 124 8.41 5.30 5.78
N ASP A 125 9.20 6.36 5.57
CA ASP A 125 8.65 7.69 5.27
C ASP A 125 8.03 7.73 3.88
N SER A 126 8.42 6.81 2.99
CA SER A 126 7.68 6.41 1.79
C SER A 126 7.97 4.95 1.46
N LEU A 127 6.99 4.29 0.85
CA LEU A 127 7.08 2.88 0.47
C LEU A 127 6.67 2.68 -0.99
N LEU A 128 7.37 1.82 -1.69
CA LEU A 128 6.90 1.14 -2.89
C LEU A 128 6.49 -0.27 -2.49
N TYR A 129 5.24 -0.64 -2.69
CA TYR A 129 4.70 -1.95 -2.32
C TYR A 129 4.04 -2.63 -3.50
N ASP A 130 4.49 -3.82 -3.84
CA ASP A 130 3.91 -4.68 -4.86
C ASP A 130 3.32 -5.93 -4.20
N ASN A 131 1.99 -5.97 -4.12
CA ASN A 131 1.29 -7.08 -3.47
C ASN A 131 1.30 -8.36 -4.32
N ARG A 132 1.44 -8.29 -5.63
CA ARG A 132 1.54 -9.48 -6.50
C ARG A 132 2.90 -10.13 -6.42
N LEU A 133 3.95 -9.31 -6.47
CA LEU A 133 5.32 -9.78 -6.36
C LEU A 133 5.77 -9.99 -4.90
N LYS A 134 4.95 -9.52 -3.93
CA LYS A 134 5.21 -9.65 -2.50
C LYS A 134 6.53 -9.04 -2.07
N PHE A 135 6.79 -7.82 -2.55
CA PHE A 135 7.94 -7.06 -2.09
C PHE A 135 7.59 -5.64 -1.65
N ALA A 136 8.44 -5.07 -0.82
CA ALA A 136 8.40 -3.68 -0.43
C ALA A 136 9.79 -3.06 -0.47
N GLU A 137 9.87 -1.80 -0.94
CA GLU A 137 11.01 -0.92 -0.75
C GLU A 137 10.61 0.23 0.17
N ALA A 138 11.44 0.49 1.18
CA ALA A 138 11.21 1.54 2.16
C ALA A 138 12.30 2.60 2.08
N PHE A 139 11.89 3.86 2.07
CA PHE A 139 12.76 5.02 1.95
C PHE A 139 12.52 5.95 3.15
N GLY A 140 13.59 6.33 3.83
CA GLY A 140 13.59 7.16 5.04
C GLY A 140 13.06 6.40 6.27
N ASN A 141 13.86 6.35 7.32
CA ASN A 141 13.50 5.76 8.63
C ASN A 141 12.85 4.37 8.50
N MET A 142 13.43 3.52 7.66
CA MET A 142 12.92 2.17 7.41
C MET A 142 12.97 1.32 8.68
N VAL A 143 11.89 0.63 8.96
CA VAL A 143 11.79 -0.40 10.01
C VAL A 143 11.11 -1.64 9.42
N LEU A 144 11.79 -2.77 9.44
CA LEU A 144 11.22 -4.08 9.17
C LEU A 144 11.14 -4.84 10.49
N ILE A 145 9.95 -5.28 10.87
CA ILE A 145 9.72 -6.17 12.02
C ILE A 145 9.36 -7.55 11.46
N ASP A 146 10.23 -8.52 11.64
CA ASP A 146 10.00 -9.91 11.29
C ASP A 146 9.59 -10.67 12.56
N THR A 147 8.30 -10.95 12.69
CA THR A 147 7.75 -11.65 13.86
C THR A 147 8.03 -13.15 13.85
N VAL A 148 8.19 -13.74 12.67
CA VAL A 148 8.51 -15.17 12.51
C VAL A 148 9.93 -15.44 12.95
N ASN A 149 10.86 -14.60 12.48
CA ASN A 149 12.27 -14.72 12.82
C ASN A 149 12.67 -13.97 14.08
N GLN A 150 11.73 -13.23 14.70
CA GLN A 150 11.97 -12.44 15.90
C GLN A 150 13.14 -11.46 15.74
N ALA A 151 13.09 -10.68 14.67
CA ALA A 151 14.13 -9.72 14.31
C ALA A 151 13.55 -8.37 13.92
N ILE A 152 14.29 -7.31 14.16
CA ILE A 152 13.97 -5.95 13.73
C ILE A 152 15.16 -5.41 12.96
N LEU A 153 14.96 -5.03 11.72
CA LEU A 153 15.96 -4.39 10.86
C LEU A 153 15.59 -2.94 10.62
N ARG A 154 16.53 -2.03 10.80
CA ARG A 154 16.37 -0.59 10.61
C ARG A 154 17.44 -0.02 9.69
N GLY A 155 17.15 1.13 9.07
CA GLY A 155 18.08 1.93 8.28
C GLY A 155 17.36 3.05 7.55
N GLU A 156 18.05 3.77 6.68
CA GLU A 156 17.46 4.84 5.87
C GLU A 156 16.79 4.30 4.61
N TYR A 157 17.28 3.17 4.10
CA TYR A 157 16.71 2.49 2.94
C TYR A 157 16.72 0.99 3.18
N GLY A 158 15.69 0.31 2.75
CA GLY A 158 15.62 -1.13 2.80
C GLY A 158 14.66 -1.75 1.81
N TYR A 159 14.82 -3.04 1.62
CA TYR A 159 14.06 -3.87 0.71
C TYR A 159 13.66 -5.17 1.42
N TYR A 160 12.45 -5.61 1.19
CA TYR A 160 11.91 -6.87 1.70
C TYR A 160 11.21 -7.63 0.58
N ASP A 161 11.54 -8.91 0.42
CA ASP A 161 10.94 -9.82 -0.56
C ASP A 161 10.47 -11.08 0.19
N GLU A 162 9.15 -11.19 0.35
CA GLU A 162 8.54 -12.29 1.09
C GLU A 162 8.75 -13.63 0.40
N ASN A 163 8.69 -13.67 -0.94
CA ASN A 163 8.87 -14.92 -1.70
C ASN A 163 10.29 -15.46 -1.61
N LYS A 164 11.28 -14.59 -1.49
CA LYS A 164 12.69 -14.95 -1.35
C LYS A 164 13.11 -15.12 0.11
N GLU A 165 12.23 -14.76 1.05
CA GLU A 165 12.56 -14.69 2.47
C GLU A 165 13.87 -13.88 2.70
N TYR A 166 13.96 -12.74 1.99
CA TYR A 166 15.13 -11.88 1.93
C TYR A 166 14.79 -10.45 2.29
N ALA A 167 15.64 -9.85 3.09
CA ALA A 167 15.59 -8.42 3.36
C ALA A 167 17.01 -7.85 3.41
N PHE A 168 17.13 -6.58 3.07
CA PHE A 168 18.34 -5.83 3.41
C PHE A 168 17.99 -4.42 3.85
N SER A 169 18.91 -3.81 4.59
CA SER A 169 18.87 -2.39 4.92
C SER A 169 20.25 -1.79 4.80
N THR A 170 20.31 -0.52 4.44
CA THR A 170 21.56 0.23 4.28
C THR A 170 21.44 1.64 4.85
N GLN A 171 22.58 2.34 4.93
CA GLN A 171 22.71 3.67 5.55
C GLN A 171 22.35 3.61 7.05
N HIS A 172 23.34 3.29 7.86
CA HIS A 172 23.21 3.07 9.32
C HIS A 172 22.30 1.88 9.65
N ALA A 173 22.48 0.78 8.93
CA ALA A 173 21.69 -0.42 9.16
C ALA A 173 21.91 -0.97 10.59
N TRP A 174 20.82 -1.33 11.25
CA TRP A 174 20.81 -1.83 12.61
C TRP A 174 19.87 -3.00 12.74
N LEU A 175 20.39 -4.14 13.21
CA LEU A 175 19.62 -5.34 13.48
C LEU A 175 19.49 -5.56 14.98
N THR A 176 18.29 -5.90 15.41
CA THR A 176 17.99 -6.44 16.73
C THR A 176 17.42 -7.84 16.55
N ASP A 177 18.14 -8.88 16.98
CA ASP A 177 17.65 -10.27 16.98
C ASP A 177 17.33 -10.68 18.41
N TYR A 178 16.06 -10.96 18.68
CA TYR A 178 15.53 -11.37 19.98
C TYR A 178 14.98 -12.82 19.95
N SER A 179 15.40 -13.63 18.97
CA SER A 179 15.00 -15.03 18.82
C SER A 179 15.57 -15.94 19.93
N LYS A 180 16.52 -15.43 20.70
CA LYS A 180 17.15 -16.12 21.86
C LYS A 180 16.99 -15.30 23.13
N PRO A 181 17.17 -15.93 24.32
CA PRO A 181 17.09 -15.20 25.59
C PRO A 181 18.02 -13.98 25.66
N ASP A 182 19.21 -14.08 25.06
CA ASP A 182 20.13 -12.95 24.93
C ASP A 182 19.90 -12.28 23.57
N THR A 183 19.49 -11.01 23.59
CA THR A 183 19.26 -10.19 22.40
C THR A 183 20.59 -9.82 21.73
N LEU A 184 20.70 -10.10 20.43
CA LEU A 184 21.85 -9.70 19.63
C LEU A 184 21.57 -8.35 18.94
N TYR A 185 22.54 -7.46 18.98
CA TYR A 185 22.55 -6.18 18.30
C TYR A 185 23.71 -6.11 17.30
N LEU A 186 23.42 -5.79 16.04
CA LEU A 186 24.41 -5.62 14.99
C LEU A 186 24.19 -4.29 14.28
N GLY A 187 25.29 -3.54 14.09
CA GLY A 187 25.29 -2.31 13.30
C GLY A 187 26.31 -2.42 12.16
N ALA A 188 25.94 -1.96 10.97
CA ALA A 188 26.80 -1.92 9.80
C ALA A 188 26.30 -0.87 8.79
N ASP A 189 27.07 -0.59 7.75
CA ASP A 189 26.58 0.25 6.64
C ASP A 189 25.45 -0.46 5.88
N THR A 190 25.55 -1.78 5.73
CA THR A 190 24.53 -2.62 5.10
C THR A 190 24.41 -3.95 5.85
N LEU A 191 23.19 -4.38 6.08
CA LEU A 191 22.84 -5.69 6.66
C LEU A 191 21.88 -6.41 5.72
N GLU A 192 22.15 -7.68 5.50
CA GLU A 192 21.26 -8.59 4.75
C GLU A 192 20.70 -9.66 5.70
N LEU A 193 19.41 -9.94 5.59
CA LEU A 193 18.71 -11.02 6.27
C LEU A 193 18.29 -12.06 5.23
N ILE A 194 18.73 -13.29 5.41
CA ILE A 194 18.38 -14.42 4.54
C ILE A 194 17.83 -15.53 5.42
N THR A 195 16.58 -15.89 5.23
CA THR A 195 15.97 -17.04 5.93
C THR A 195 16.14 -18.29 5.06
N ARG A 196 16.80 -19.32 5.60
CA ARG A 196 16.94 -20.62 4.92
C ARG A 196 16.04 -21.64 5.58
N LYS A 197 15.25 -22.36 4.78
CA LYS A 197 14.24 -23.34 5.26
C LYS A 197 14.78 -24.50 6.08
N GLN A 198 16.10 -24.72 6.15
CA GLN A 198 16.71 -25.89 6.82
C GLN A 198 17.97 -25.60 7.64
N GLU A 199 18.38 -24.32 7.79
CA GLU A 199 19.57 -23.95 8.59
C GLU A 199 19.30 -22.73 9.46
N PRO A 200 20.06 -22.54 10.56
CA PRO A 200 19.93 -21.34 11.38
C PRO A 200 20.21 -20.09 10.54
N LYS A 201 19.53 -18.99 10.89
CA LYS A 201 19.63 -17.68 10.24
C LYS A 201 21.08 -17.31 9.90
N ASP A 202 21.37 -17.13 8.62
CA ASP A 202 22.62 -16.53 8.20
C ASP A 202 22.48 -15.01 8.11
N ILE A 203 23.25 -14.31 8.90
CA ILE A 203 23.37 -12.86 8.81
C ILE A 203 24.65 -12.55 8.04
N ARG A 204 24.52 -11.91 6.89
CA ARG A 204 25.68 -11.50 6.10
C ARG A 204 25.91 -10.00 6.26
N ILE A 205 27.08 -9.64 6.78
CA ILE A 205 27.51 -8.24 6.88
C ILE A 205 28.36 -7.95 5.65
N THR A 206 27.92 -7.04 4.81
CA THR A 206 28.71 -6.52 3.68
C THR A 206 29.30 -5.17 4.07
N ARG A 207 30.62 -5.06 3.98
CA ARG A 207 31.31 -3.77 4.08
C ARG A 207 31.33 -3.14 2.70
N ALA A 208 30.93 -1.89 2.60
CA ALA A 208 31.20 -1.03 1.44
C ALA A 208 32.68 -0.63 1.41
#